data_4d24064a519ab90cda204384fe300a61
#
_entry.id   4d24064a519ab90cda204384fe300a61
#
_cell.length_a   1.000
_cell.length_b   1.000
_cell.length_c   1.000
_cell.angle_alpha   90.00
_cell.angle_beta   90.00
_cell.angle_gamma   90.00
#
_symmetry.space_group_name_H-M   'P 1'
#
loop_
_entity.id
_entity.type
_entity.pdbx_description
1 polymer ?
#
loop_
_entity_poly.entity_id
_entity_poly.type
_entity_poly.pdbx_seq_one_letter_code
_entity_poly.pdbx_strand_id
1 'polypeptide(L)'
;MERKAVVVGGTGLVGGYVVRELLVQKEYTRVMVMGRRPLDIKHPKLEQALIDWEQPQKSTFALEGVDDVFCCLGTTMKKAGSKERFRQVDLDYPVLTAQLGKEAGAVQMLAVSAMGADPDSRVFYNRTKGEAEEALAAIGLPALHLFRPSLILGARSERRFGEAAATVVMKALDGLMTGRLASYRAIPASFIARAMVRIALAQASGVHIYPNDIIRVIGAELTSDDKEAGTGTTPDDNV
;
A
#
# COMPACT_ATOMS: atom_id res chain seq x y z
N MET A 1 12.12 18.31 -5.39
CA MET A 1 11.09 19.01 -4.57
C MET A 1 10.92 18.26 -3.27
N GLU A 2 10.79 18.98 -2.16
CA GLU A 2 10.44 18.35 -0.88
C GLU A 2 8.98 17.93 -0.88
N ARG A 3 8.71 16.72 -0.42
CA ARG A 3 7.35 16.13 -0.41
C ARG A 3 6.97 15.67 1.00
N LYS A 4 5.67 15.68 1.25
CA LYS A 4 5.06 15.18 2.48
C LYS A 4 4.08 14.08 2.13
N ALA A 5 4.18 12.94 2.81
CA ALA A 5 3.30 11.80 2.60
C ALA A 5 2.44 11.52 3.83
N VAL A 6 1.21 11.08 3.58
CA VAL A 6 0.40 10.41 4.61
C VAL A 6 0.19 8.95 4.25
N VAL A 7 0.30 8.07 5.23
CA VAL A 7 0.03 6.64 5.09
C VAL A 7 -1.10 6.24 6.00
N VAL A 8 -2.23 5.79 5.44
CA VAL A 8 -3.29 5.13 6.19
C VAL A 8 -3.17 3.62 6.05
N GLY A 9 -3.37 2.91 7.16
CA GLY A 9 -3.13 1.46 7.20
C GLY A 9 -1.66 1.07 7.42
N GLY A 10 -0.83 1.98 7.95
CA GLY A 10 0.59 1.79 8.22
C GLY A 10 0.92 0.59 9.15
N THR A 11 0.00 0.19 10.02
CA THR A 11 0.13 -1.02 10.87
C THR A 11 -0.14 -2.32 10.11
N GLY A 12 -0.60 -2.25 8.85
CA GLY A 12 -0.82 -3.39 7.97
C GLY A 12 0.48 -3.89 7.32
N LEU A 13 0.37 -5.04 6.63
CA LEU A 13 1.52 -5.68 6.00
C LEU A 13 2.16 -4.77 4.93
N VAL A 14 1.38 -4.30 3.95
CA VAL A 14 1.90 -3.42 2.89
C VAL A 14 2.25 -2.04 3.45
N GLY A 15 1.35 -1.45 4.25
CA GLY A 15 1.56 -0.11 4.80
C GLY A 15 2.82 0.02 5.66
N GLY A 16 3.18 -1.03 6.42
CA GLY A 16 4.41 -1.05 7.19
C GLY A 16 5.67 -1.02 6.32
N TYR A 17 5.65 -1.65 5.14
CA TYR A 17 6.72 -1.54 4.15
C TYR A 17 6.71 -0.17 3.47
N VAL A 18 5.53 0.37 3.11
CA VAL A 18 5.42 1.73 2.52
C VAL A 18 6.04 2.78 3.44
N VAL A 19 5.74 2.72 4.74
CA VAL A 19 6.36 3.65 5.72
C VAL A 19 7.88 3.55 5.69
N ARG A 20 8.45 2.34 5.73
CA ARG A 20 9.91 2.15 5.71
C ARG A 20 10.54 2.65 4.41
N GLU A 21 9.92 2.35 3.26
CA GLU A 21 10.39 2.83 1.96
C GLU A 21 10.36 4.37 1.88
N LEU A 22 9.31 5.04 2.38
CA LEU A 22 9.21 6.50 2.40
C LEU A 22 10.27 7.15 3.30
N LEU A 23 10.57 6.56 4.45
CA LEU A 23 11.51 7.11 5.41
C LEU A 23 12.95 7.20 4.86
N VAL A 24 13.33 6.31 3.95
CA VAL A 24 14.66 6.31 3.31
C VAL A 24 14.75 7.21 2.08
N GLN A 25 13.61 7.63 1.48
CA GLN A 25 13.61 8.51 0.32
C GLN A 25 14.02 9.95 0.72
N LYS A 26 14.91 10.57 -0.07
CA LYS A 26 15.38 11.95 0.17
C LYS A 26 14.28 12.97 -0.13
N GLU A 27 13.42 12.66 -1.07
CA GLU A 27 12.33 13.50 -1.55
C GLU A 27 11.27 13.73 -0.47
N TYR A 28 11.08 12.78 0.44
CA TYR A 28 10.12 12.92 1.54
C TYR A 28 10.78 13.49 2.77
N THR A 29 10.34 14.67 3.18
CA THR A 29 10.81 15.36 4.40
C THR A 29 9.92 15.07 5.60
N ARG A 30 8.65 14.68 5.37
CA ARG A 30 7.67 14.32 6.39
C ARG A 30 6.87 13.11 5.95
N VAL A 31 6.74 12.12 6.84
CA VAL A 31 5.89 10.93 6.67
C VAL A 31 4.93 10.86 7.85
N MET A 32 3.66 11.15 7.61
CA MET A 32 2.60 11.04 8.60
C MET A 32 1.95 9.65 8.49
N VAL A 33 1.80 8.96 9.61
CA VAL A 33 1.00 7.73 9.67
C VAL A 33 -0.27 7.99 10.45
N MET A 34 -1.40 7.76 9.79
CA MET A 34 -2.72 7.83 10.41
C MET A 34 -3.26 6.42 10.63
N GLY A 35 -3.59 6.09 11.87
CA GLY A 35 -4.07 4.76 12.23
C GLY A 35 -4.78 4.70 13.57
N ARG A 36 -5.40 3.56 13.86
CA ARG A 36 -6.06 3.33 15.18
C ARG A 36 -5.07 3.01 16.30
N ARG A 37 -3.83 2.72 15.96
CA ARG A 37 -2.74 2.37 16.89
C ARG A 37 -1.43 2.92 16.32
N PRO A 38 -0.50 3.37 17.18
CA PRO A 38 0.80 3.82 16.72
C PRO A 38 1.65 2.64 16.20
N LEU A 39 2.65 2.97 15.38
CA LEU A 39 3.75 2.07 15.01
C LEU A 39 4.86 2.15 16.06
N ASP A 40 5.51 1.03 16.30
CA ASP A 40 6.75 1.00 17.10
C ASP A 40 7.96 1.29 16.19
N ILE A 41 7.99 2.50 15.62
CA ILE A 41 9.07 3.01 14.77
C ILE A 41 9.38 4.43 15.24
N LYS A 42 10.67 4.73 15.42
CA LYS A 42 11.17 6.08 15.72
C LYS A 42 12.03 6.56 14.58
N HIS A 43 11.68 7.68 13.97
CA HIS A 43 12.44 8.28 12.88
C HIS A 43 12.17 9.80 12.84
N PRO A 44 13.17 10.67 12.58
CA PRO A 44 12.97 12.12 12.58
C PRO A 44 11.93 12.64 11.59
N LYS A 45 11.73 11.95 10.46
CA LYS A 45 10.70 12.29 9.46
C LYS A 45 9.31 11.72 9.80
N LEU A 46 9.19 10.81 10.79
CA LEU A 46 7.96 10.10 11.08
C LEU A 46 7.14 10.84 12.13
N GLU A 47 5.93 11.16 11.76
CA GLU A 47 4.89 11.62 12.65
C GLU A 47 3.73 10.63 12.66
N GLN A 48 2.99 10.58 13.75
CA GLN A 48 1.88 9.63 13.90
C GLN A 48 0.66 10.33 14.51
N ALA A 49 -0.51 10.07 13.93
CA ALA A 49 -1.78 10.55 14.42
C ALA A 49 -2.76 9.39 14.61
N LEU A 50 -3.48 9.40 15.72
CA LEU A 50 -4.60 8.47 15.92
C LEU A 50 -5.81 9.01 15.17
N ILE A 51 -6.46 8.17 14.39
CA ILE A 51 -7.70 8.51 13.68
C ILE A 51 -8.88 7.76 14.30
N ASP A 52 -9.91 8.53 14.60
CA ASP A 52 -11.26 8.01 14.84
C ASP A 52 -12.06 8.12 13.54
N TRP A 53 -12.36 6.99 12.94
CA TRP A 53 -13.09 6.94 11.67
C TRP A 53 -14.56 7.39 11.77
N GLU A 54 -15.09 7.51 12.99
CA GLU A 54 -16.43 8.07 13.22
C GLU A 54 -16.41 9.59 13.32
N GLN A 55 -15.24 10.16 13.61
CA GLN A 55 -15.01 11.60 13.70
C GLN A 55 -13.70 11.99 12.98
N PRO A 56 -13.56 11.68 11.69
CA PRO A 56 -12.28 11.82 10.96
C PRO A 56 -11.82 13.28 10.87
N GLN A 57 -12.75 14.23 10.94
CA GLN A 57 -12.46 15.67 10.91
C GLN A 57 -11.54 16.12 12.05
N LYS A 58 -11.53 15.42 13.18
CA LYS A 58 -10.63 15.72 14.30
C LYS A 58 -9.16 15.42 13.98
N SER A 59 -8.90 14.67 12.92
CA SER A 59 -7.54 14.27 12.51
C SER A 59 -7.09 14.95 11.21
N THR A 60 -7.82 15.94 10.68
CA THR A 60 -7.49 16.62 9.42
C THR A 60 -6.17 17.39 9.49
N PHE A 61 -5.76 17.86 10.68
CA PHE A 61 -4.47 18.51 10.89
C PHE A 61 -3.29 17.63 10.45
N ALA A 62 -3.44 16.30 10.49
CA ALA A 62 -2.43 15.37 10.04
C ALA A 62 -2.21 15.39 8.52
N LEU A 63 -3.16 15.92 7.77
CA LEU A 63 -3.12 16.02 6.31
C LEU A 63 -2.60 17.39 5.83
N GLU A 64 -2.34 18.33 6.72
CA GLU A 64 -1.92 19.67 6.33
C GLU A 64 -0.62 19.68 5.51
N GLY A 65 -0.73 20.21 4.30
CA GLY A 65 0.38 20.30 3.35
C GLY A 65 0.90 18.95 2.85
N VAL A 66 0.07 17.89 2.88
CA VAL A 66 0.40 16.58 2.31
C VAL A 66 0.29 16.62 0.79
N ASP A 67 1.32 16.13 0.11
CA ASP A 67 1.35 15.96 -1.33
C ASP A 67 0.77 14.60 -1.76
N ASP A 68 1.15 13.53 -1.03
CA ASP A 68 0.89 12.15 -1.41
C ASP A 68 0.10 11.38 -0.34
N VAL A 69 -1.00 10.76 -0.76
CA VAL A 69 -1.82 9.89 0.09
C VAL A 69 -1.58 8.43 -0.27
N PHE A 70 -1.02 7.66 0.65
CA PHE A 70 -0.84 6.21 0.54
C PHE A 70 -1.94 5.48 1.32
N CYS A 71 -2.88 4.86 0.63
CA CYS A 71 -3.96 4.09 1.24
C CYS A 71 -3.66 2.59 1.19
N CYS A 72 -3.23 2.05 2.31
CA CYS A 72 -2.97 0.63 2.52
C CYS A 72 -4.03 -0.01 3.43
N LEU A 73 -5.22 0.58 3.48
CA LEU A 73 -6.37 0.01 4.20
C LEU A 73 -6.88 -1.23 3.49
N GLY A 74 -7.31 -2.18 4.28
CA GLY A 74 -7.95 -3.39 3.80
C GLY A 74 -8.11 -4.40 4.92
N THR A 75 -9.14 -5.21 4.80
CA THR A 75 -9.43 -6.28 5.74
C THR A 75 -9.74 -7.60 5.03
N THR A 76 -10.07 -8.61 5.76
CA THR A 76 -10.60 -9.87 5.19
C THR A 76 -12.00 -10.08 5.75
N MET A 77 -12.86 -10.83 5.04
CA MET A 77 -14.20 -11.15 5.53
C MET A 77 -14.17 -11.74 6.94
N LYS A 78 -13.18 -12.61 7.22
CA LYS A 78 -12.98 -13.18 8.55
C LYS A 78 -12.68 -12.15 9.64
N LYS A 79 -11.87 -11.13 9.32
CA LYS A 79 -11.51 -10.06 10.29
C LYS A 79 -12.62 -9.01 10.42
N ALA A 80 -13.32 -8.74 9.33
CA ALA A 80 -14.43 -7.80 9.32
C ALA A 80 -15.63 -8.34 10.13
N GLY A 81 -15.89 -9.64 10.04
CA GLY A 81 -17.00 -10.31 10.72
C GLY A 81 -18.35 -10.10 10.02
N SER A 82 -18.54 -9.03 9.26
CA SER A 82 -19.74 -8.77 8.47
C SER A 82 -19.40 -8.11 7.13
N LYS A 83 -20.36 -8.14 6.19
CA LYS A 83 -20.23 -7.46 4.89
C LYS A 83 -20.22 -5.94 5.05
N GLU A 84 -21.00 -5.40 5.95
CA GLU A 84 -21.10 -3.98 6.26
C GLU A 84 -19.75 -3.47 6.78
N ARG A 85 -19.16 -4.17 7.74
CA ARG A 85 -17.83 -3.82 8.26
C ARG A 85 -16.73 -3.97 7.23
N PHE A 86 -16.86 -4.95 6.33
CA PHE A 86 -15.93 -5.10 5.21
C PHE A 86 -16.00 -3.88 4.28
N ARG A 87 -17.22 -3.48 3.84
CA ARG A 87 -17.41 -2.28 3.01
C ARG A 87 -16.85 -1.03 3.68
N GLN A 88 -17.13 -0.85 4.95
CA GLN A 88 -16.63 0.28 5.71
C GLN A 88 -15.10 0.41 5.65
N VAL A 89 -14.36 -0.70 5.82
CA VAL A 89 -12.89 -0.69 5.83
C VAL A 89 -12.30 -0.64 4.42
N ASP A 90 -12.91 -1.31 3.45
CA ASP A 90 -12.35 -1.52 2.11
C ASP A 90 -12.94 -0.57 1.04
N LEU A 91 -14.00 0.20 1.38
CA LEU A 91 -14.61 1.19 0.52
C LEU A 91 -14.70 2.55 1.21
N ASP A 92 -15.50 2.65 2.32
CA ASP A 92 -15.85 3.95 2.88
C ASP A 92 -14.63 4.71 3.43
N TYR A 93 -13.74 4.05 4.17
CA TYR A 93 -12.54 4.69 4.72
C TYR A 93 -11.52 5.11 3.65
N PRO A 94 -11.21 4.32 2.61
CA PRO A 94 -10.43 4.79 1.47
C PRO A 94 -11.01 6.02 0.78
N VAL A 95 -12.33 6.03 0.52
CA VAL A 95 -13.03 7.17 -0.10
C VAL A 95 -12.93 8.41 0.78
N LEU A 96 -13.22 8.28 2.06
CA LEU A 96 -13.10 9.37 3.03
C LEU A 96 -11.65 9.89 3.10
N THR A 97 -10.67 9.00 3.11
CA THR A 97 -9.24 9.38 3.10
C THR A 97 -8.90 10.22 1.86
N ALA A 98 -9.41 9.83 0.69
CA ALA A 98 -9.19 10.56 -0.55
C ALA A 98 -9.86 11.93 -0.56
N GLN A 99 -11.09 12.03 -0.03
CA GLN A 99 -11.81 13.30 0.13
C GLN A 99 -11.03 14.27 1.01
N LEU A 100 -10.66 13.83 2.21
CA LEU A 100 -9.87 14.63 3.15
C LEU A 100 -8.49 15.00 2.59
N GLY A 101 -7.84 14.09 1.86
CA GLY A 101 -6.57 14.38 1.18
C GLY A 101 -6.74 15.46 0.11
N LYS A 102 -7.79 15.38 -0.72
CA LYS A 102 -8.09 16.40 -1.74
C LYS A 102 -8.38 17.76 -1.11
N GLU A 103 -9.18 17.81 -0.04
CA GLU A 103 -9.46 19.04 0.70
C GLU A 103 -8.20 19.67 1.30
N ALA A 104 -7.24 18.84 1.71
CA ALA A 104 -5.95 19.28 2.23
C ALA A 104 -4.93 19.66 1.13
N GLY A 105 -5.28 19.53 -0.15
CA GLY A 105 -4.44 19.89 -1.29
C GLY A 105 -3.53 18.79 -1.81
N ALA A 106 -3.75 17.53 -1.41
CA ALA A 106 -2.97 16.40 -1.95
C ALA A 106 -3.10 16.31 -3.47
N VAL A 107 -1.98 16.05 -4.15
CA VAL A 107 -1.93 16.01 -5.61
C VAL A 107 -2.10 14.59 -6.15
N GLN A 108 -1.87 13.57 -5.33
CA GLN A 108 -2.05 12.19 -5.75
C GLN A 108 -2.46 11.25 -4.61
N MET A 109 -3.14 10.17 -4.99
CA MET A 109 -3.43 9.04 -4.11
C MET A 109 -2.96 7.73 -4.73
N LEU A 110 -2.31 6.91 -3.92
CA LEU A 110 -1.86 5.56 -4.24
C LEU A 110 -2.62 4.57 -3.36
N ALA A 111 -3.47 3.74 -3.94
CA ALA A 111 -4.35 2.86 -3.17
C ALA A 111 -4.13 1.38 -3.50
N VAL A 112 -4.05 0.55 -2.46
CA VAL A 112 -4.02 -0.91 -2.61
C VAL A 112 -5.44 -1.43 -2.80
N SER A 113 -5.70 -1.92 -4.01
CA SER A 113 -6.91 -2.62 -4.40
C SER A 113 -6.69 -4.14 -4.42
N ALA A 114 -7.29 -4.86 -5.34
CA ALA A 114 -7.12 -6.30 -5.49
C ALA A 114 -7.26 -6.73 -6.95
N MET A 115 -6.56 -7.81 -7.32
CA MET A 115 -6.84 -8.51 -8.56
C MET A 115 -8.31 -8.90 -8.64
N GLY A 116 -8.94 -8.67 -9.79
CA GLY A 116 -10.36 -8.98 -10.02
C GLY A 116 -11.31 -7.94 -9.44
N ALA A 117 -10.83 -6.75 -9.02
CA ALA A 117 -11.70 -5.62 -8.68
C ALA A 117 -12.57 -5.25 -9.88
N ASP A 118 -13.89 -5.33 -9.70
CA ASP A 118 -14.90 -5.13 -10.74
C ASP A 118 -16.24 -4.81 -10.07
N PRO A 119 -16.84 -3.62 -10.31
CA PRO A 119 -18.08 -3.20 -9.66
C PRO A 119 -19.28 -4.07 -10.03
N ASP A 120 -19.24 -4.73 -11.21
CA ASP A 120 -20.30 -5.62 -11.69
C ASP A 120 -20.12 -7.07 -11.26
N SER A 121 -19.05 -7.38 -10.50
CA SER A 121 -18.75 -8.74 -10.09
C SER A 121 -19.85 -9.34 -9.21
N ARG A 122 -20.20 -10.61 -9.47
CA ARG A 122 -21.06 -11.40 -8.58
C ARG A 122 -20.37 -11.74 -7.26
N VAL A 123 -19.04 -11.73 -7.21
CA VAL A 123 -18.25 -11.99 -6.01
C VAL A 123 -18.21 -10.73 -5.16
N PHE A 124 -18.78 -10.79 -3.97
CA PHE A 124 -18.91 -9.63 -3.06
C PHE A 124 -17.59 -8.88 -2.84
N TYR A 125 -16.50 -9.61 -2.62
CA TYR A 125 -15.16 -9.02 -2.43
C TYR A 125 -14.72 -8.18 -3.64
N ASN A 126 -14.77 -8.77 -4.82
CA ASN A 126 -14.35 -8.12 -6.07
C ASN A 126 -15.24 -6.91 -6.39
N ARG A 127 -16.56 -7.05 -6.17
CA ARG A 127 -17.52 -5.96 -6.36
C ARG A 127 -17.21 -4.79 -5.41
N THR A 128 -17.00 -5.03 -4.12
CA THR A 128 -16.67 -3.97 -3.17
C THR A 128 -15.36 -3.26 -3.55
N LYS A 129 -14.36 -4.00 -4.03
CA LYS A 129 -13.10 -3.40 -4.50
C LYS A 129 -13.30 -2.57 -5.77
N GLY A 130 -14.11 -3.04 -6.72
CA GLY A 130 -14.46 -2.29 -7.93
C GLY A 130 -15.23 -1.01 -7.62
N GLU A 131 -16.26 -1.11 -6.78
CA GLU A 131 -17.02 0.06 -6.29
C GLU A 131 -16.11 1.08 -5.58
N ALA A 132 -15.13 0.62 -4.81
CA ALA A 132 -14.16 1.51 -4.17
C ALA A 132 -13.27 2.24 -5.20
N GLU A 133 -12.80 1.55 -6.23
CA GLU A 133 -11.99 2.15 -7.29
C GLU A 133 -12.77 3.21 -8.07
N GLU A 134 -14.04 2.94 -8.42
CA GLU A 134 -14.92 3.92 -9.08
C GLU A 134 -15.17 5.15 -8.19
N ALA A 135 -15.47 4.92 -6.91
CA ALA A 135 -15.70 6.01 -5.96
C ALA A 135 -14.45 6.88 -5.78
N LEU A 136 -13.26 6.26 -5.71
CA LEU A 136 -11.98 6.98 -5.65
C LEU A 136 -11.73 7.81 -6.91
N ALA A 137 -11.99 7.25 -8.08
CA ALA A 137 -11.84 7.97 -9.36
C ALA A 137 -12.79 9.17 -9.46
N ALA A 138 -14.03 9.01 -8.97
CA ALA A 138 -15.03 10.08 -8.96
C ALA A 138 -14.65 11.28 -8.06
N ILE A 139 -13.76 11.12 -7.07
CA ILE A 139 -13.27 12.23 -6.24
C ILE A 139 -12.49 13.24 -7.08
N GLY A 140 -11.80 12.80 -8.14
CA GLY A 140 -11.10 13.69 -9.07
C GLY A 140 -9.86 14.34 -8.44
N LEU A 141 -9.01 13.55 -7.79
CA LEU A 141 -7.63 13.92 -7.49
C LEU A 141 -6.84 14.08 -8.80
N PRO A 142 -5.84 14.98 -8.89
CA PRO A 142 -5.01 15.13 -10.08
C PRO A 142 -4.36 13.82 -10.54
N ALA A 143 -4.00 12.94 -9.60
CA ALA A 143 -3.51 11.60 -9.89
C ALA A 143 -4.11 10.55 -8.93
N LEU A 144 -4.50 9.40 -9.50
CA LEU A 144 -4.96 8.23 -8.75
C LEU A 144 -4.26 6.98 -9.29
N HIS A 145 -3.56 6.27 -8.41
CA HIS A 145 -2.83 5.06 -8.74
C HIS A 145 -3.42 3.86 -7.99
N LEU A 146 -4.02 2.92 -8.70
CA LEU A 146 -4.71 1.75 -8.16
C LEU A 146 -3.86 0.50 -8.37
N PHE A 147 -3.40 -0.11 -7.29
CA PHE A 147 -2.57 -1.31 -7.31
C PHE A 147 -3.46 -2.53 -7.11
N ARG A 148 -3.52 -3.43 -8.09
CA ARG A 148 -4.30 -4.68 -8.08
C ARG A 148 -3.39 -5.90 -7.86
N PRO A 149 -2.83 -6.11 -6.65
CA PRO A 149 -2.01 -7.28 -6.37
C PRO A 149 -2.85 -8.55 -6.34
N SER A 150 -2.20 -9.68 -6.59
CA SER A 150 -2.70 -11.02 -6.31
C SER A 150 -2.55 -11.36 -4.82
N LEU A 151 -2.30 -12.63 -4.48
CA LEU A 151 -2.04 -13.06 -3.12
C LEU A 151 -0.77 -12.39 -2.56
N ILE A 152 -0.93 -11.60 -1.50
CA ILE A 152 0.15 -10.85 -0.88
C ILE A 152 0.91 -11.73 0.12
N LEU A 153 2.22 -11.90 -0.09
CA LEU A 153 3.11 -12.62 0.79
C LEU A 153 3.79 -11.67 1.79
N GLY A 154 3.97 -12.16 3.03
CA GLY A 154 4.75 -11.46 4.05
C GLY A 154 4.51 -12.03 5.45
N ALA A 155 5.49 -11.84 6.32
CA ALA A 155 5.35 -12.19 7.72
C ALA A 155 4.40 -11.20 8.39
N ARG A 156 3.19 -11.63 8.71
CA ARG A 156 2.29 -10.90 9.62
C ARG A 156 2.64 -11.29 11.05
N SER A 157 2.58 -10.34 11.97
CA SER A 157 2.78 -10.60 13.40
C SER A 157 1.75 -11.58 14.00
N GLU A 158 0.66 -11.85 13.28
CA GLU A 158 -0.32 -12.88 13.62
C GLU A 158 -0.02 -14.16 12.82
N ARG A 159 0.55 -15.16 13.48
CA ARG A 159 0.75 -16.52 12.95
C ARG A 159 -0.61 -17.10 12.54
N ARG A 160 -0.84 -17.22 11.25
CA ARG A 160 -1.92 -18.06 10.71
C ARG A 160 -1.40 -19.50 10.64
N PHE A 161 -1.89 -20.34 11.55
CA PHE A 161 -1.75 -21.78 11.42
C PHE A 161 -2.42 -22.22 10.09
N GLY A 162 -1.66 -22.80 9.17
CA GLY A 162 -2.12 -23.26 7.84
C GLY A 162 -1.56 -22.49 6.63
N GLU A 163 -1.11 -21.24 6.76
CA GLU A 163 -0.57 -20.47 5.62
C GLU A 163 0.86 -20.90 5.22
N ALA A 164 1.61 -21.57 6.10
CA ALA A 164 2.95 -22.05 5.78
C ALA A 164 2.93 -23.10 4.64
N ALA A 165 1.96 -24.04 4.68
CA ALA A 165 1.82 -25.04 3.63
C ALA A 165 1.34 -24.43 2.31
N ALA A 166 0.37 -23.49 2.34
CA ALA A 166 -0.08 -22.78 1.15
C ALA A 166 1.03 -21.91 0.54
N THR A 167 1.85 -21.27 1.36
CA THR A 167 2.98 -20.45 0.90
C THR A 167 4.06 -21.31 0.23
N VAL A 168 4.34 -22.51 0.75
CA VAL A 168 5.31 -23.44 0.16
C VAL A 168 4.80 -23.99 -1.17
N VAL A 169 3.54 -24.40 -1.24
CA VAL A 169 2.91 -24.89 -2.48
C VAL A 169 2.86 -23.78 -3.54
N MET A 170 2.50 -22.55 -3.16
CA MET A 170 2.46 -21.41 -4.09
C MET A 170 3.86 -21.04 -4.60
N LYS A 171 4.91 -21.10 -3.77
CA LYS A 171 6.30 -20.89 -4.22
C LYS A 171 6.76 -21.97 -5.18
N ALA A 172 6.35 -23.22 -4.98
CA ALA A 172 6.67 -24.32 -5.89
C ALA A 172 5.96 -24.17 -7.25
N LEU A 173 4.74 -23.62 -7.27
CA LEU A 173 3.97 -23.35 -8.47
C LEU A 173 4.41 -22.05 -9.20
N ASP A 174 5.10 -21.15 -8.53
CA ASP A 174 5.53 -19.83 -9.07
C ASP A 174 6.41 -20.00 -10.34
N GLY A 175 7.23 -21.06 -10.39
CA GLY A 175 8.05 -21.41 -11.57
C GLY A 175 7.26 -21.90 -12.78
N LEU A 176 6.07 -22.47 -12.55
CA LEU A 176 5.19 -23.02 -13.59
C LEU A 176 4.18 -21.99 -14.13
N MET A 177 3.95 -20.92 -13.41
CA MET A 177 3.03 -19.84 -13.83
C MET A 177 3.72 -18.88 -14.80
N THR A 178 3.75 -19.23 -16.10
CA THR A 178 4.30 -18.38 -17.18
C THR A 178 3.19 -17.82 -18.07
N GLY A 179 3.48 -16.81 -18.87
CA GLY A 179 2.53 -16.18 -19.77
C GLY A 179 1.34 -15.54 -19.02
N ARG A 180 0.12 -15.84 -19.45
CA ARG A 180 -1.12 -15.30 -18.85
C ARG A 180 -1.31 -15.64 -17.36
N LEU A 181 -0.68 -16.72 -16.87
CA LEU A 181 -0.77 -17.15 -15.48
C LEU A 181 0.21 -16.37 -14.57
N ALA A 182 1.17 -15.65 -15.14
CA ALA A 182 2.11 -14.84 -14.37
C ALA A 182 1.44 -13.77 -13.49
N SER A 183 0.29 -13.25 -13.94
CA SER A 183 -0.52 -12.28 -13.18
C SER A 183 -1.05 -12.83 -11.86
N TYR A 184 -1.20 -14.15 -11.73
CA TYR A 184 -1.71 -14.81 -10.52
C TYR A 184 -0.61 -15.18 -9.51
N ARG A 185 0.67 -14.98 -9.88
CA ARG A 185 1.78 -15.24 -8.95
C ARG A 185 1.63 -14.42 -7.69
N ALA A 186 1.88 -15.07 -6.56
CA ALA A 186 1.91 -14.38 -5.28
C ALA A 186 3.01 -13.29 -5.26
N ILE A 187 2.74 -12.17 -4.59
CA ILE A 187 3.62 -11.00 -4.59
C ILE A 187 4.08 -10.63 -3.16
N PRO A 188 5.39 -10.41 -2.93
CA PRO A 188 5.87 -9.88 -1.66
C PRO A 188 5.28 -8.48 -1.38
N ALA A 189 4.86 -8.23 -0.14
CA ALA A 189 4.34 -6.92 0.26
C ALA A 189 5.36 -5.79 0.09
N SER A 190 6.66 -6.10 0.23
CA SER A 190 7.75 -5.15 -0.03
C SER A 190 7.80 -4.70 -1.50
N PHE A 191 7.45 -5.58 -2.46
CA PHE A 191 7.41 -5.20 -3.88
C PHE A 191 6.28 -4.21 -4.15
N ILE A 192 5.11 -4.44 -3.54
CA ILE A 192 3.98 -3.50 -3.65
C ILE A 192 4.38 -2.13 -3.09
N ALA A 193 5.00 -2.10 -1.91
CA ALA A 193 5.43 -0.87 -1.27
C ALA A 193 6.45 -0.09 -2.12
N ARG A 194 7.48 -0.77 -2.63
CA ARG A 194 8.47 -0.14 -3.54
C ARG A 194 7.82 0.37 -4.82
N ALA A 195 6.94 -0.41 -5.43
CA ALA A 195 6.21 0.04 -6.61
C ALA A 195 5.38 1.29 -6.32
N MET A 196 4.65 1.32 -5.19
CA MET A 196 3.88 2.49 -4.79
C MET A 196 4.76 3.73 -4.65
N VAL A 197 5.88 3.63 -3.94
CA VAL A 197 6.78 4.78 -3.71
C VAL A 197 7.42 5.24 -5.03
N ARG A 198 7.88 4.34 -5.88
CA ARG A 198 8.45 4.69 -7.21
C ARG A 198 7.43 5.38 -8.11
N ILE A 199 6.21 4.89 -8.15
CA ILE A 199 5.12 5.51 -8.92
C ILE A 199 4.80 6.90 -8.35
N ALA A 200 4.77 7.07 -7.04
CA ALA A 200 4.55 8.37 -6.41
C ALA A 200 5.62 9.40 -6.84
N LEU A 201 6.88 8.98 -6.87
CA LEU A 201 7.99 9.84 -7.27
C LEU A 201 8.00 10.15 -8.78
N ALA A 202 7.40 9.30 -9.62
CA ALA A 202 7.25 9.56 -11.05
C ALA A 202 6.21 10.65 -11.37
N GLN A 203 5.30 10.97 -10.45
CA GLN A 203 4.33 12.08 -10.51
C GLN A 203 3.45 12.09 -11.79
N ALA A 204 3.07 10.92 -12.29
CA ALA A 204 2.19 10.81 -13.44
C ALA A 204 0.75 11.20 -13.05
N SER A 205 0.15 12.15 -13.78
CA SER A 205 -1.24 12.58 -13.57
C SER A 205 -2.26 11.62 -14.21
N GLY A 206 -3.51 11.70 -13.77
CA GLY A 206 -4.61 10.87 -14.28
C GLY A 206 -4.84 9.60 -13.45
N VAL A 207 -5.72 8.72 -13.94
CA VAL A 207 -6.08 7.46 -13.27
C VAL A 207 -5.29 6.32 -13.90
N HIS A 208 -4.54 5.61 -13.08
CA HIS A 208 -3.69 4.49 -13.50
C HIS A 208 -4.00 3.23 -12.70
N ILE A 209 -4.12 2.10 -13.39
CA ILE A 209 -4.32 0.79 -12.77
C ILE A 209 -3.09 -0.08 -13.03
N TYR A 210 -2.50 -0.61 -11.97
CA TYR A 210 -1.32 -1.46 -12.02
C TYR A 210 -1.70 -2.91 -11.68
N PRO A 211 -1.74 -3.81 -12.67
CA PRO A 211 -1.94 -5.25 -12.43
C PRO A 211 -0.72 -5.87 -11.73
N ASN A 212 -0.91 -7.06 -11.18
CA ASN A 212 0.08 -7.73 -10.34
C ASN A 212 1.45 -7.94 -11.01
N ASP A 213 1.49 -8.28 -12.28
CA ASP A 213 2.72 -8.47 -13.05
C ASP A 213 3.51 -7.16 -13.19
N ILE A 214 2.85 -6.05 -13.46
CA ILE A 214 3.45 -4.72 -13.54
C ILE A 214 3.96 -4.29 -12.15
N ILE A 215 3.18 -4.50 -11.09
CA ILE A 215 3.63 -4.22 -9.71
C ILE A 215 4.89 -5.01 -9.39
N ARG A 216 4.96 -6.29 -9.81
CA ARG A 216 6.14 -7.14 -9.59
C ARG A 216 7.37 -6.61 -10.30
N VAL A 217 7.25 -6.18 -11.56
CA VAL A 217 8.36 -5.61 -12.34
C VAL A 217 8.87 -4.35 -11.65
N ILE A 218 7.99 -3.38 -11.39
CA ILE A 218 8.38 -2.11 -10.77
C ILE A 218 8.97 -2.34 -9.37
N GLY A 219 8.37 -3.22 -8.56
CA GLY A 219 8.80 -3.48 -7.19
C GLY A 219 10.06 -4.35 -7.05
N ALA A 220 10.38 -5.16 -8.07
CA ALA A 220 11.57 -6.03 -8.08
C ALA A 220 12.84 -5.32 -8.54
N GLU A 221 12.72 -4.26 -9.36
CA GLU A 221 13.87 -3.51 -9.82
C GLU A 221 14.64 -2.93 -8.63
N LEU A 222 15.87 -3.40 -8.46
CA LEU A 222 16.82 -2.81 -7.52
C LEU A 222 17.28 -1.49 -8.12
N THR A 223 17.22 -0.40 -7.35
CA THR A 223 17.89 0.84 -7.74
C THR A 223 19.39 0.62 -7.73
N SER A 224 20.14 1.39 -8.54
CA SER A 224 21.61 1.43 -8.49
C SER A 224 22.12 1.69 -7.07
N ASP A 225 21.38 2.45 -6.29
CA ASP A 225 21.68 2.83 -4.90
C ASP A 225 21.59 1.63 -3.93
N ASP A 226 20.72 0.65 -4.18
CA ASP A 226 20.64 -0.58 -3.38
C ASP A 226 21.86 -1.52 -3.59
N LYS A 227 22.59 -1.38 -4.71
CA LYS A 227 23.79 -2.15 -4.99
C LYS A 227 25.02 -1.62 -4.26
N GLU A 228 25.11 -0.31 -4.01
CA GLU A 228 26.24 0.28 -3.29
C GLU A 228 26.13 0.06 -1.77
N ALA A 229 24.93 -0.03 -1.22
CA ALA A 229 24.73 -0.32 0.20
C ALA A 229 25.04 -1.79 0.60
N GLY A 230 25.05 -2.71 -0.36
CA GLY A 230 25.30 -4.15 -0.14
C GLY A 230 26.78 -4.58 -0.23
N THR A 231 27.70 -3.70 -0.63
CA THR A 231 29.12 -4.03 -0.80
C THR A 231 30.06 -3.47 0.27
N GLY A 232 29.50 -2.92 1.34
CA GLY A 232 30.26 -2.36 2.46
C GLY A 232 30.40 -3.31 3.64
N THR A 233 31.59 -3.87 3.80
CA THR A 233 32.20 -4.53 4.97
C THR A 233 32.11 -6.04 5.05
N THR A 234 33.07 -6.70 4.42
CA THR A 234 33.73 -7.86 5.04
C THR A 234 34.67 -7.31 6.11
N PRO A 235 34.61 -7.78 7.36
CA PRO A 235 35.69 -7.52 8.31
C PRO A 235 36.90 -8.38 7.89
N ASP A 236 38.04 -7.73 7.64
CA ASP A 236 39.35 -8.40 7.58
C ASP A 236 39.63 -9.11 8.90
N ASP A 237 39.57 -10.43 8.88
CA ASP A 237 40.28 -11.25 9.87
C ASP A 237 41.76 -11.25 9.46
N ASN A 238 42.59 -10.47 10.17
CA ASN A 238 43.98 -10.76 10.42
C ASN A 238 44.62 -9.76 11.38
N VAL A 239 44.92 -10.17 12.57
CA VAL A 239 46.13 -10.23 13.40
C VAL A 239 45.69 -10.42 14.84
#